data_81c855889a5e3ed579b5ae78ca609d78
#
_entry.id   81c855889a5e3ed579b5ae78ca609d78
#
_cell.length_a   1.000
_cell.length_b   1.000
_cell.length_c   1.000
_cell.angle_alpha   90.00
_cell.angle_beta   90.00
_cell.angle_gamma   90.00
#
_symmetry.space_group_name_H-M   'P 1'
#
loop_
_entity.id
_entity.type
_entity.pdbx_description
1 polymer ?
#
loop_
_entity_poly.entity_id
_entity_poly.type
_entity_poly.pdbx_seq_one_letter_code
_entity_poly.pdbx_strand_id
1 'polypeptide(L)'
;FHSAFGGSFLNHIFLIAAAAPVFASAPASVTAVLDANGKVVTDGAVTPDGYVVNTSFTVNAPHPSTASAATLVPNQTMPTIGDRLNDKSVTWAWYSGGWNDALAGHPDPLFQFHHQPFAYFANYADGKQAKADHLKDEADFIKAAQDGTLSAVSFVKPLGMNNEHAGYADILTGEYHTMQLIDAVRNGPNWK
;
A
#
# COMPACT_ATOMS: atom_id res chain seq x y z
N PHE A 1 -8.89 -15.18 -11.27
CA PHE A 1 -8.73 -14.77 -9.87
C PHE A 1 -9.64 -13.58 -9.58
N HIS A 2 -10.20 -13.50 -8.37
CA HIS A 2 -10.87 -12.31 -7.88
C HIS A 2 -10.25 -11.83 -6.58
N SER A 3 -10.40 -10.53 -6.29
CA SER A 3 -10.07 -9.96 -5.00
C SER A 3 -11.05 -10.46 -3.92
N ALA A 4 -10.61 -10.47 -2.66
CA ALA A 4 -11.45 -10.86 -1.53
C ALA A 4 -12.49 -9.78 -1.18
N PHE A 5 -12.18 -8.52 -1.49
CA PHE A 5 -13.00 -7.35 -1.14
C PHE A 5 -13.27 -6.48 -2.36
N GLY A 6 -14.36 -5.69 -2.33
CA GLY A 6 -14.72 -4.80 -3.42
C GLY A 6 -13.77 -3.62 -3.60
N GLY A 7 -13.16 -3.12 -2.53
CA GLY A 7 -12.22 -2.00 -2.57
C GLY A 7 -10.76 -2.44 -2.54
N SER A 8 -9.87 -1.72 -3.27
CA SER A 8 -8.45 -2.06 -3.34
C SER A 8 -7.71 -1.87 -2.01
N PHE A 9 -8.11 -0.89 -1.19
CA PHE A 9 -7.50 -0.61 0.10
C PHE A 9 -7.41 -1.87 0.98
N LEU A 10 -8.55 -2.50 1.24
CA LEU A 10 -8.61 -3.66 2.13
C LEU A 10 -7.87 -4.87 1.54
N ASN A 11 -7.90 -5.04 0.21
CA ASN A 11 -7.14 -6.09 -0.45
C ASN A 11 -5.63 -5.92 -0.28
N HIS A 12 -5.10 -4.69 -0.34
CA HIS A 12 -3.67 -4.44 -0.09
C HIS A 12 -3.28 -4.77 1.35
N ILE A 13 -4.10 -4.37 2.32
CA ILE A 13 -3.83 -4.67 3.74
C ILE A 13 -3.92 -6.18 4.01
N PHE A 14 -4.94 -6.86 3.48
CA PHE A 14 -5.07 -8.31 3.64
C PHE A 14 -3.94 -9.09 2.96
N LEU A 15 -3.42 -8.60 1.84
CA LEU A 15 -2.26 -9.21 1.18
C LEU A 15 -1.04 -9.29 2.12
N ILE A 16 -0.86 -8.29 2.97
CA ILE A 16 0.33 -8.21 3.82
C ILE A 16 0.10 -8.64 5.27
N ALA A 17 -1.14 -8.57 5.79
CA ALA A 17 -1.43 -8.80 7.21
C ALA A 17 -2.57 -9.80 7.47
N ALA A 18 -3.32 -10.21 6.44
CA ALA A 18 -4.49 -11.10 6.55
C ALA A 18 -5.54 -10.63 7.58
N ALA A 19 -5.61 -9.32 7.84
CA ALA A 19 -6.51 -8.70 8.80
C ALA A 19 -6.89 -7.29 8.37
N ALA A 20 -8.07 -6.80 8.78
CA ALA A 20 -8.46 -5.41 8.60
C ALA A 20 -7.74 -4.50 9.61
N PRO A 21 -7.38 -3.26 9.24
CA PRO A 21 -6.85 -2.30 10.21
C PRO A 21 -7.91 -1.93 11.26
N VAL A 22 -7.45 -1.57 12.45
CA VAL A 22 -8.31 -1.16 13.57
C VAL A 22 -8.16 0.33 13.83
N PHE A 23 -9.30 1.01 13.95
CA PHE A 23 -9.41 2.41 14.36
C PHE A 23 -10.57 2.56 15.34
N ALA A 24 -10.43 1.99 16.53
CA ALA A 24 -11.49 1.93 17.54
C ALA A 24 -11.97 3.32 18.03
N SER A 25 -11.11 4.35 17.94
CA SER A 25 -11.45 5.74 18.27
C SER A 25 -11.80 6.59 17.05
N ALA A 26 -12.21 5.98 15.94
CA ALA A 26 -12.57 6.72 14.73
C ALA A 26 -13.68 7.72 15.00
N PRO A 27 -13.57 8.96 14.49
CA PRO A 27 -14.63 9.96 14.66
C PRO A 27 -15.88 9.57 13.87
N ALA A 28 -17.04 10.03 14.35
CA ALA A 28 -18.34 9.76 13.70
C ALA A 28 -18.38 10.17 12.22
N SER A 29 -17.55 11.14 11.81
CA SER A 29 -17.48 11.61 10.42
C SER A 29 -16.95 10.58 9.42
N VAL A 30 -16.29 9.53 9.89
CA VAL A 30 -15.78 8.42 9.05
C VAL A 30 -16.32 7.06 9.47
N THR A 31 -17.16 7.01 10.50
CA THR A 31 -17.75 5.76 11.00
C THR A 31 -19.11 5.51 10.36
N ALA A 32 -19.31 4.33 9.81
CA ALA A 32 -20.59 3.92 9.24
C ALA A 32 -21.69 3.83 10.30
N VAL A 33 -22.93 4.15 9.93
CA VAL A 33 -24.10 3.97 10.79
C VAL A 33 -24.97 2.86 10.20
N LEU A 34 -25.32 1.89 11.06
CA LEU A 34 -26.20 0.79 10.70
C LEU A 34 -27.57 0.94 11.39
N ASP A 35 -28.62 0.44 10.74
CA ASP A 35 -29.93 0.30 11.39
C ASP A 35 -29.98 -0.97 12.30
N ALA A 36 -31.12 -1.19 12.93
CA ALA A 36 -31.33 -2.34 13.81
C ALA A 36 -31.20 -3.72 13.13
N ASN A 37 -31.24 -3.75 11.79
CA ASN A 37 -31.10 -4.95 10.97
C ASN A 37 -29.68 -5.13 10.39
N GLY A 38 -28.75 -4.22 10.75
CA GLY A 38 -27.37 -4.23 10.24
C GLY A 38 -27.22 -3.63 8.82
N LYS A 39 -28.25 -2.97 8.29
CA LYS A 39 -28.17 -2.30 7.00
C LYS A 39 -27.50 -0.94 7.15
N VAL A 40 -26.59 -0.59 6.22
CA VAL A 40 -25.94 0.72 6.18
C VAL A 40 -26.97 1.82 5.96
N VAL A 41 -27.05 2.77 6.90
CA VAL A 41 -27.85 3.99 6.83
C VAL A 41 -26.99 5.17 6.41
N THR A 42 -25.78 5.26 6.98
CA THR A 42 -24.76 6.24 6.59
C THR A 42 -23.48 5.49 6.28
N ASP A 43 -22.94 5.71 5.10
CA ASP A 43 -21.68 5.08 4.69
C ASP A 43 -20.49 5.68 5.46
N GLY A 44 -19.44 4.88 5.62
CA GLY A 44 -18.24 5.29 6.32
C GLY A 44 -17.05 4.38 5.96
N ALA A 45 -15.86 4.87 6.21
CA ALA A 45 -14.65 4.11 5.99
C ALA A 45 -14.35 3.12 7.14
N VAL A 46 -14.96 3.34 8.30
CA VAL A 46 -14.78 2.55 9.51
C VAL A 46 -16.11 1.95 9.94
N THR A 47 -16.15 0.69 10.30
CA THR A 47 -17.33 0.03 10.84
C THR A 47 -17.64 0.51 12.26
N PRO A 48 -18.88 0.35 12.77
CA PRO A 48 -19.22 0.77 14.14
C PRO A 48 -18.38 0.10 15.24
N ASP A 49 -17.83 -1.06 14.96
CA ASP A 49 -16.93 -1.82 15.84
C ASP A 49 -15.45 -1.53 15.59
N GLY A 50 -15.13 -0.51 14.76
CA GLY A 50 -13.80 0.06 14.63
C GLY A 50 -12.88 -0.58 13.61
N TYR A 51 -13.36 -1.38 12.66
CA TYR A 51 -12.54 -1.90 11.57
C TYR A 51 -12.54 -0.94 10.37
N VAL A 52 -11.36 -0.67 9.83
CA VAL A 52 -11.22 0.15 8.62
C VAL A 52 -11.45 -0.74 7.39
N VAL A 53 -12.54 -0.49 6.67
CA VAL A 53 -12.99 -1.33 5.55
C VAL A 53 -12.97 -0.63 4.20
N ASN A 54 -12.74 0.69 4.19
CA ASN A 54 -12.66 1.48 2.98
C ASN A 54 -11.44 2.40 3.00
N THR A 55 -11.11 3.00 1.85
CA THR A 55 -9.93 3.83 1.69
C THR A 55 -9.82 4.90 2.77
N SER A 56 -8.74 4.85 3.51
CA SER A 56 -8.38 5.78 4.57
C SER A 56 -6.89 6.04 4.50
N PHE A 57 -6.43 7.14 5.11
CA PHE A 57 -5.01 7.50 5.15
C PHE A 57 -4.42 7.18 6.51
N THR A 58 -3.12 6.84 6.54
CA THR A 58 -2.38 6.57 7.78
C THR A 58 -1.81 7.83 8.41
N VAL A 59 -1.51 7.77 9.70
CA VAL A 59 -0.78 8.85 10.44
C VAL A 59 0.63 9.06 9.92
N ASN A 60 1.21 8.07 9.23
CA ASN A 60 2.57 8.16 8.69
C ASN A 60 2.58 8.84 7.32
N ALA A 61 3.65 9.54 7.01
CA ALA A 61 3.89 10.10 5.68
C ALA A 61 4.14 8.98 4.63
N PRO A 62 3.74 9.19 3.37
CA PRO A 62 2.94 10.29 2.89
C PRO A 62 1.44 10.06 3.11
N HIS A 63 0.70 11.14 3.27
CA HIS A 63 -0.75 11.20 3.18
C HIS A 63 -1.15 12.58 2.64
N PRO A 64 -2.38 12.78 2.12
CA PRO A 64 -2.77 14.07 1.61
C PRO A 64 -2.62 15.17 2.67
N SER A 65 -2.02 16.29 2.32
CA SER A 65 -1.86 17.44 3.23
C SER A 65 -3.19 18.02 3.72
N THR A 66 -4.28 17.71 3.01
CA THR A 66 -5.65 18.12 3.35
C THR A 66 -6.35 17.13 4.29
N ALA A 67 -5.76 15.97 4.57
CA ALA A 67 -6.35 14.98 5.46
C ALA A 67 -6.39 15.52 6.90
N SER A 68 -7.56 15.40 7.53
CA SER A 68 -7.72 15.77 8.95
C SER A 68 -6.97 14.78 9.83
N ALA A 69 -6.14 15.27 10.74
CA ALA A 69 -5.41 14.43 11.69
C ALA A 69 -6.32 13.49 12.49
N ALA A 70 -7.57 13.93 12.77
CA ALA A 70 -8.55 13.10 13.48
C ALA A 70 -9.06 11.88 12.68
N THR A 71 -8.89 11.88 11.35
CA THR A 71 -9.35 10.80 10.46
C THR A 71 -8.23 9.89 9.99
N LEU A 72 -6.98 10.16 10.37
CA LEU A 72 -5.84 9.33 10.02
C LEU A 72 -5.83 8.05 10.85
N VAL A 73 -5.72 6.93 10.16
CA VAL A 73 -5.67 5.59 10.77
C VAL A 73 -4.40 5.47 11.63
N PRO A 74 -4.51 5.10 12.91
CA PRO A 74 -3.37 4.93 13.78
C PRO A 74 -2.50 3.75 13.35
N ASN A 75 -1.26 3.73 13.84
CA ASN A 75 -0.32 2.64 13.57
C ASN A 75 -0.92 1.28 13.95
N GLN A 76 -0.89 0.35 13.00
CA GLN A 76 -1.30 -1.03 13.21
C GLN A 76 -0.15 -1.86 13.79
N THR A 77 -0.47 -2.86 14.60
CA THR A 77 0.52 -3.66 15.32
C THR A 77 0.44 -5.16 15.05
N MET A 78 -0.54 -5.61 14.25
CA MET A 78 -0.60 -7.00 13.83
C MET A 78 0.60 -7.37 12.95
N PRO A 79 1.05 -8.63 13.00
CA PRO A 79 2.18 -9.07 12.18
C PRO A 79 1.86 -9.03 10.69
N THR A 80 2.87 -8.68 9.91
CA THR A 80 2.81 -8.65 8.44
C THR A 80 3.64 -9.77 7.83
N ILE A 81 3.47 -10.00 6.53
CA ILE A 81 4.37 -10.86 5.76
C ILE A 81 5.82 -10.37 5.82
N GLY A 82 6.04 -9.06 5.90
CA GLY A 82 7.38 -8.48 6.07
C GLY A 82 8.04 -8.93 7.38
N ASP A 83 7.30 -8.97 8.49
CA ASP A 83 7.81 -9.49 9.76
C ASP A 83 8.19 -10.98 9.62
N ARG A 84 7.37 -11.78 8.93
CA ARG A 84 7.65 -13.21 8.70
C ARG A 84 8.85 -13.44 7.81
N LEU A 85 9.07 -12.61 6.81
CA LEU A 85 10.27 -12.65 5.97
C LEU A 85 11.51 -12.29 6.79
N ASN A 86 11.42 -11.26 7.64
CA ASN A 86 12.49 -10.88 8.57
C ASN A 86 12.84 -12.02 9.54
N ASP A 87 11.84 -12.69 10.12
CA ASP A 87 12.03 -13.85 11.01
C ASP A 87 12.82 -14.98 10.35
N LYS A 88 12.79 -15.06 9.02
CA LYS A 88 13.51 -16.06 8.19
C LYS A 88 14.75 -15.51 7.53
N SER A 89 15.14 -14.29 7.83
CA SER A 89 16.27 -13.58 7.18
C SER A 89 16.16 -13.56 5.65
N VAL A 90 14.93 -13.50 5.14
CA VAL A 90 14.62 -13.35 3.71
C VAL A 90 14.57 -11.87 3.40
N THR A 91 15.40 -11.40 2.48
CA THR A 91 15.38 -10.00 2.04
C THR A 91 14.11 -9.69 1.27
N TRP A 92 13.52 -8.52 1.53
CA TRP A 92 12.30 -8.12 0.85
C TRP A 92 12.18 -6.60 0.76
N ALA A 93 11.39 -6.13 -0.21
CA ALA A 93 10.97 -4.73 -0.29
C ALA A 93 9.62 -4.63 -1.01
N TRP A 94 8.90 -3.55 -0.69
CA TRP A 94 7.71 -3.11 -1.41
C TRP A 94 8.05 -1.85 -2.19
N TYR A 95 7.90 -1.92 -3.50
CA TYR A 95 8.20 -0.83 -4.43
C TYR A 95 6.89 -0.24 -4.95
N SER A 96 6.66 1.05 -4.67
CA SER A 96 5.45 1.76 -5.09
C SER A 96 5.83 2.91 -6.03
N GLY A 97 5.28 2.94 -7.22
CA GLY A 97 5.55 4.00 -8.20
C GLY A 97 5.16 5.38 -7.67
N GLY A 98 6.09 6.34 -7.74
CA GLY A 98 5.89 7.71 -7.24
C GLY A 98 6.05 7.87 -5.73
N TRP A 99 6.60 6.88 -5.04
CA TRP A 99 6.79 6.90 -3.58
C TRP A 99 7.71 8.04 -3.12
N ASN A 100 8.84 8.24 -3.80
CA ASN A 100 9.82 9.27 -3.44
C ASN A 100 9.24 10.67 -3.58
N ASP A 101 8.50 10.94 -4.66
CA ASP A 101 7.85 12.23 -4.88
C ASP A 101 6.75 12.48 -3.85
N ALA A 102 5.98 11.45 -3.50
CA ALA A 102 4.96 11.56 -2.47
C ALA A 102 5.56 11.85 -1.08
N LEU A 103 6.68 11.20 -0.73
CA LEU A 103 7.43 11.50 0.51
C LEU A 103 7.99 12.92 0.52
N ALA A 104 8.40 13.44 -0.63
CA ALA A 104 8.87 14.81 -0.79
C ALA A 104 7.74 15.87 -0.77
N GLY A 105 6.47 15.43 -0.66
CA GLY A 105 5.30 16.32 -0.64
C GLY A 105 4.78 16.71 -2.02
N HIS A 106 5.20 16.05 -3.07
CA HIS A 106 4.84 16.30 -4.47
C HIS A 106 4.24 15.06 -5.14
N PRO A 107 3.21 14.41 -4.55
CA PRO A 107 2.63 13.20 -5.12
C PRO A 107 2.10 13.45 -6.52
N ASP A 108 2.34 12.50 -7.43
CA ASP A 108 1.66 12.46 -8.73
C ASP A 108 0.13 12.45 -8.51
N PRO A 109 -0.67 13.10 -9.36
CA PRO A 109 -2.13 13.09 -9.24
C PRO A 109 -2.78 11.70 -9.21
N LEU A 110 -2.11 10.70 -9.78
CA LEU A 110 -2.56 9.30 -9.77
C LEU A 110 -1.87 8.44 -8.71
N PHE A 111 -1.07 9.06 -7.83
CA PHE A 111 -0.48 8.34 -6.70
C PHE A 111 -1.56 7.94 -5.69
N GLN A 112 -1.61 6.67 -5.36
CA GLN A 112 -2.56 6.14 -4.38
C GLN A 112 -1.82 5.77 -3.09
N PHE A 113 -2.02 6.55 -2.03
CA PHE A 113 -1.29 6.40 -0.77
C PHE A 113 -1.40 4.99 -0.16
N HIS A 114 -2.54 4.33 -0.31
CA HIS A 114 -2.76 2.97 0.18
C HIS A 114 -2.07 1.87 -0.68
N HIS A 115 -1.46 2.24 -1.81
CA HIS A 115 -0.65 1.31 -2.59
C HIS A 115 0.70 1.00 -1.90
N GLN A 116 1.01 1.67 -0.79
CA GLN A 116 2.10 1.32 0.12
C GLN A 116 1.51 0.86 1.47
N PRO A 117 0.97 -0.38 1.54
CA PRO A 117 0.19 -0.82 2.69
C PRO A 117 1.01 -0.93 3.98
N PHE A 118 2.30 -1.18 3.91
CA PHE A 118 3.18 -1.26 5.07
C PHE A 118 3.29 0.07 5.83
N ALA A 119 3.03 1.22 5.18
CA ALA A 119 3.04 2.52 5.84
C ALA A 119 2.00 2.65 6.96
N TYR A 120 1.01 1.75 7.02
CA TYR A 120 -0.01 1.71 8.09
C TYR A 120 0.50 1.03 9.37
N PHE A 121 1.69 0.41 9.37
CA PHE A 121 2.16 -0.44 10.47
C PHE A 121 3.28 0.21 11.28
N ALA A 122 3.24 0.02 12.60
CA ALA A 122 4.17 0.61 13.56
C ALA A 122 5.66 0.28 13.27
N ASN A 123 5.92 -0.92 12.72
CA ASN A 123 7.27 -1.34 12.38
C ASN A 123 7.88 -0.50 11.24
N TYR A 124 7.04 0.09 10.38
CA TYR A 124 7.42 0.90 9.22
C TYR A 124 6.94 2.36 9.36
N ALA A 125 6.71 2.81 10.60
CA ALA A 125 6.29 4.18 10.88
C ALA A 125 7.40 5.20 10.60
N ASP A 126 7.04 6.48 10.59
CA ASP A 126 7.99 7.58 10.42
C ASP A 126 9.14 7.49 11.43
N GLY A 127 10.36 7.75 10.97
CA GLY A 127 11.57 7.65 11.78
C GLY A 127 12.10 6.24 12.02
N LYS A 128 11.42 5.19 11.54
CA LYS A 128 11.93 3.82 11.61
C LYS A 128 12.86 3.53 10.43
N GLN A 129 14.01 2.89 10.71
CA GLN A 129 14.94 2.46 9.67
C GLN A 129 14.29 1.47 8.70
N ALA A 130 13.44 0.56 9.22
CA ALA A 130 12.72 -0.41 8.41
C ALA A 130 11.83 0.24 7.33
N LYS A 131 11.31 1.47 7.55
CA LYS A 131 10.61 2.23 6.52
C LYS A 131 11.52 2.51 5.32
N ALA A 132 12.72 3.02 5.56
CA ALA A 132 13.70 3.31 4.51
C ALA A 132 14.26 2.04 3.85
N ASP A 133 14.40 0.96 4.61
CA ASP A 133 14.96 -0.30 4.11
C ASP A 133 14.01 -1.04 3.18
N HIS A 134 12.71 -1.02 3.48
CA HIS A 134 11.72 -1.88 2.84
C HIS A 134 10.69 -1.15 1.97
N LEU A 135 10.40 0.14 2.23
CA LEU A 135 9.40 0.90 1.47
C LEU A 135 10.10 1.82 0.47
N LYS A 136 10.04 1.45 -0.79
CA LYS A 136 10.86 2.02 -1.86
C LYS A 136 10.02 2.50 -3.04
N ASP A 137 10.64 3.26 -3.91
CA ASP A 137 10.07 3.64 -5.19
C ASP A 137 10.24 2.52 -6.24
N GLU A 138 9.36 2.47 -7.22
CA GLU A 138 9.49 1.55 -8.35
C GLU A 138 10.78 1.77 -9.15
N ALA A 139 11.28 3.00 -9.21
CA ALA A 139 12.58 3.30 -9.82
C ALA A 139 13.73 2.55 -9.12
N ASP A 140 13.63 2.34 -7.80
CA ASP A 140 14.61 1.55 -7.05
C ASP A 140 14.54 0.06 -7.42
N PHE A 141 13.33 -0.46 -7.75
CA PHE A 141 13.19 -1.83 -8.26
C PHE A 141 13.92 -2.01 -9.58
N ILE A 142 13.69 -1.11 -10.53
CA ILE A 142 14.35 -1.17 -11.84
C ILE A 142 15.87 -1.11 -11.68
N LYS A 143 16.34 -0.17 -10.86
CA LYS A 143 17.77 -0.05 -10.57
C LYS A 143 18.32 -1.31 -9.91
N ALA A 144 17.66 -1.85 -8.90
CA ALA A 144 18.10 -3.07 -8.22
C ALA A 144 18.13 -4.29 -9.16
N ALA A 145 17.17 -4.39 -10.10
CA ALA A 145 17.16 -5.42 -11.13
C ALA A 145 18.38 -5.31 -12.04
N GLN A 146 18.72 -4.10 -12.49
CA GLN A 146 19.89 -3.83 -13.35
C GLN A 146 21.22 -4.09 -12.64
N ASP A 147 21.31 -3.74 -11.37
CA ASP A 147 22.51 -3.87 -10.54
C ASP A 147 22.69 -5.30 -9.97
N GLY A 148 21.68 -6.17 -10.08
CA GLY A 148 21.69 -7.52 -9.49
C GLY A 148 21.54 -7.53 -7.97
N THR A 149 20.88 -6.51 -7.40
CA THR A 149 20.70 -6.33 -5.96
C THR A 149 19.24 -6.45 -5.51
N LEU A 150 18.38 -7.04 -6.34
CA LEU A 150 16.99 -7.28 -5.97
C LEU A 150 16.87 -8.11 -4.69
N SER A 151 15.93 -7.72 -3.85
CA SER A 151 15.52 -8.54 -2.70
C SER A 151 14.94 -9.87 -3.16
N ALA A 152 15.10 -10.91 -2.34
CA ALA A 152 14.57 -12.25 -2.62
C ALA A 152 13.04 -12.25 -2.83
N VAL A 153 12.33 -11.34 -2.14
CA VAL A 153 10.90 -11.07 -2.36
C VAL A 153 10.72 -9.59 -2.66
N SER A 154 10.20 -9.30 -3.85
CA SER A 154 9.94 -7.94 -4.32
C SER A 154 8.47 -7.79 -4.69
N PHE A 155 7.76 -6.93 -3.97
CA PHE A 155 6.41 -6.54 -4.33
C PHE A 155 6.50 -5.24 -5.14
N VAL A 156 5.88 -5.18 -6.32
CA VAL A 156 5.88 -3.99 -7.16
C VAL A 156 4.45 -3.54 -7.37
N LYS A 157 4.18 -2.27 -7.08
CA LYS A 157 2.89 -1.63 -7.29
C LYS A 157 3.08 -0.39 -8.16
N PRO A 158 2.78 -0.48 -9.46
CA PRO A 158 2.94 0.63 -10.39
C PRO A 158 2.12 1.87 -10.03
N LEU A 159 2.60 3.03 -10.47
CA LEU A 159 1.86 4.27 -10.41
C LEU A 159 0.52 4.15 -11.15
N GLY A 160 -0.46 4.98 -10.78
CA GLY A 160 -1.83 4.92 -11.30
C GLY A 160 -1.96 4.82 -12.81
N MET A 161 -1.16 5.56 -13.56
CA MET A 161 -1.18 5.50 -15.02
C MET A 161 -0.75 4.15 -15.63
N ASN A 162 -0.02 3.32 -14.85
CA ASN A 162 0.57 2.06 -15.30
C ASN A 162 -0.05 0.82 -14.63
N ASN A 163 -1.13 0.97 -13.86
CA ASN A 163 -1.64 -0.09 -12.99
C ASN A 163 -2.97 -0.72 -13.45
N GLU A 164 -3.39 -0.43 -14.69
CA GLU A 164 -4.62 -0.96 -15.32
C GLU A 164 -5.94 -0.61 -14.61
N HIS A 165 -5.93 0.35 -13.67
CA HIS A 165 -7.14 0.72 -12.95
C HIS A 165 -8.13 1.42 -13.86
N ALA A 166 -9.36 0.92 -13.89
CA ALA A 166 -10.45 1.51 -14.67
C ALA A 166 -10.66 3.00 -14.32
N GLY A 167 -10.86 3.83 -15.35
CA GLY A 167 -11.16 5.26 -15.21
C GLY A 167 -9.96 6.19 -15.36
N TYR A 168 -8.71 5.70 -15.20
CA TYR A 168 -7.51 6.53 -15.39
C TYR A 168 -6.30 5.81 -16.00
N ALA A 169 -6.39 4.51 -16.22
CA ALA A 169 -5.37 3.74 -16.92
C ALA A 169 -6.04 2.78 -17.91
N ASP A 170 -5.32 2.38 -18.93
CA ASP A 170 -5.74 1.36 -19.87
C ASP A 170 -4.90 0.09 -19.74
N ILE A 171 -5.46 -1.03 -20.23
CA ILE A 171 -4.83 -2.36 -20.09
C ILE A 171 -3.51 -2.41 -20.87
N LEU A 172 -3.46 -1.86 -22.09
CA LEU A 172 -2.26 -1.96 -22.93
C LEU A 172 -1.07 -1.22 -22.31
N THR A 173 -1.31 -0.05 -21.72
CA THR A 173 -0.27 0.71 -21.01
C THR A 173 0.25 -0.07 -19.81
N GLY A 174 -0.64 -0.70 -19.02
CA GLY A 174 -0.25 -1.49 -17.87
C GLY A 174 0.48 -2.78 -18.24
N GLU A 175 0.03 -3.50 -19.28
CA GLU A 175 0.73 -4.67 -19.81
C GLU A 175 2.12 -4.32 -20.32
N TYR A 176 2.24 -3.21 -21.09
CA TYR A 176 3.54 -2.74 -21.56
C TYR A 176 4.48 -2.42 -20.40
N HIS A 177 3.97 -1.73 -19.39
CA HIS A 177 4.75 -1.43 -18.18
C HIS A 177 5.18 -2.69 -17.42
N THR A 178 4.28 -3.66 -17.29
CA THR A 178 4.59 -4.97 -16.69
C THR A 178 5.69 -5.69 -17.47
N MET A 179 5.66 -5.65 -18.82
CA MET A 179 6.73 -6.19 -19.64
C MET A 179 8.07 -5.50 -19.38
N GLN A 180 8.09 -4.16 -19.21
CA GLN A 180 9.30 -3.42 -18.89
C GLN A 180 9.90 -3.87 -17.54
N LEU A 181 9.06 -4.09 -16.51
CA LEU A 181 9.50 -4.60 -15.22
C LEU A 181 10.08 -6.02 -15.34
N ILE A 182 9.41 -6.90 -16.08
CA ILE A 182 9.89 -8.26 -16.35
C ILE A 182 11.22 -8.24 -17.12
N ASP A 183 11.34 -7.40 -18.13
CA ASP A 183 12.55 -7.28 -18.93
C ASP A 183 13.72 -6.72 -18.09
N ALA A 184 13.47 -5.80 -17.17
CA ALA A 184 14.49 -5.34 -16.24
C ALA A 184 15.06 -6.49 -15.41
N VAL A 185 14.21 -7.39 -14.93
CA VAL A 185 14.64 -8.60 -14.20
C VAL A 185 15.35 -9.59 -15.11
N ARG A 186 14.79 -9.90 -16.28
CA ARG A 186 15.34 -10.88 -17.24
C ARG A 186 16.70 -10.50 -17.78
N ASN A 187 16.92 -9.20 -18.00
CA ASN A 187 18.19 -8.66 -18.50
C ASN A 187 19.18 -8.35 -17.37
N GLY A 188 18.75 -8.47 -16.12
CA GLY A 188 19.59 -8.26 -14.95
C GLY A 188 20.53 -9.47 -14.66
N PRO A 189 21.62 -9.23 -13.90
CA PRO A 189 22.62 -10.26 -13.66
C PRO A 189 22.15 -11.43 -12.79
N ASN A 190 21.00 -11.28 -12.11
CA ASN A 190 20.44 -12.32 -11.23
C ASN A 190 19.47 -13.26 -11.96
N TRP A 191 19.13 -12.99 -13.22
CA TRP A 191 18.32 -13.90 -14.02
C TRP A 191 19.16 -15.11 -14.48
N LYS A 192 18.71 -16.30 -14.11
CA LYS A 192 19.37 -17.58 -14.49
C LYS A 192 18.37 -18.54 -15.10
#